data_d1e84a1f271869042f3f62817135c8da
#
_entry.id   d1e84a1f271869042f3f62817135c8da
#
_cell.length_a   1.000
_cell.length_b   1.000
_cell.length_c   1.000
_cell.angle_alpha   90.00
_cell.angle_beta   90.00
_cell.angle_gamma   90.00
#
_symmetry.space_group_name_H-M   'P 1'
#
loop_
_entity.id
_entity.type
_entity.pdbx_description
1 polymer ?
#
loop_
_entity_poly.entity_id
_entity_poly.type
_entity_poly.pdbx_seq_one_letter_code
_entity_poly.pdbx_strand_id
1 'polypeptide(L)'
;VIKMLEEYYNHSNICSLLFDGYIEEAIDVFTEKTEKLTIVPSAKRTYLSSLNLAIYNFILVMEHISLHKCCMDNEQLITTHTAKSTVLIGADIIRAYGSDSNYLIEKYENPHIKAAIAYIHGHLNDTLNLDTVSTAAFIDRVYLCQLFKKEVGINFNSYILSQRMKLADKLLAETALSIEYIAEHCGYKTPSYFSTCYKKYYGIKPSDVRSTQSV
;
A
#
# COMPACT_ATOMS: atom_id res chain seq x y z
N VAL A 1 -8.81 27.06 -10.03
CA VAL A 1 -7.47 27.16 -9.40
C VAL A 1 -7.44 26.43 -8.07
N ILE A 2 -8.35 26.70 -7.10
CA ILE A 2 -8.33 26.07 -5.75
C ILE A 2 -8.52 24.55 -5.88
N LYS A 3 -9.52 24.06 -6.61
CA LYS A 3 -9.78 22.63 -6.82
C LYS A 3 -8.60 21.91 -7.48
N MET A 4 -7.89 22.57 -8.37
CA MET A 4 -6.68 22.03 -9.02
C MET A 4 -5.50 21.96 -8.05
N LEU A 5 -5.36 22.92 -7.13
CA LEU A 5 -4.34 22.88 -6.07
C LEU A 5 -4.63 21.83 -5.02
N GLU A 6 -5.90 21.62 -4.66
CA GLU A 6 -6.32 20.54 -3.76
C GLU A 6 -5.97 19.17 -4.35
N GLU A 7 -6.25 18.94 -5.63
CA GLU A 7 -5.90 17.70 -6.32
C GLU A 7 -4.38 17.52 -6.42
N TYR A 8 -3.64 18.61 -6.67
CA TYR A 8 -2.19 18.61 -6.79
C TYR A 8 -1.51 18.13 -5.49
N TYR A 9 -1.92 18.64 -4.33
CA TYR A 9 -1.31 18.34 -3.04
C TYR A 9 -2.03 17.25 -2.23
N ASN A 10 -3.05 16.62 -2.78
CA ASN A 10 -3.73 15.52 -2.10
C ASN A 10 -2.93 14.21 -2.26
N HIS A 11 -2.32 13.73 -1.19
CA HIS A 11 -1.56 12.48 -1.13
C HIS A 11 -2.26 11.39 -0.31
N SER A 12 -3.56 11.54 0.00
CA SER A 12 -4.29 10.64 0.89
C SER A 12 -4.28 9.18 0.42
N ASN A 13 -4.43 8.95 -0.89
CA ASN A 13 -4.39 7.62 -1.49
C ASN A 13 -3.05 6.94 -1.27
N ILE A 14 -1.96 7.68 -1.50
CA ILE A 14 -0.59 7.19 -1.32
C ILE A 14 -0.36 6.85 0.16
N CYS A 15 -0.77 7.75 1.07
CA CYS A 15 -0.66 7.55 2.51
C CYS A 15 -1.42 6.30 2.96
N SER A 16 -2.64 6.12 2.43
CA SER A 16 -3.49 4.98 2.79
C SER A 16 -2.93 3.65 2.28
N LEU A 17 -2.44 3.58 1.03
CA LEU A 17 -1.80 2.39 0.48
C LEU A 17 -0.53 2.03 1.27
N LEU A 18 0.30 3.03 1.55
CA LEU A 18 1.52 2.83 2.33
C LEU A 18 1.22 2.36 3.75
N PHE A 19 0.21 2.92 4.39
CA PHE A 19 -0.24 2.52 5.74
C PHE A 19 -0.69 1.06 5.80
N ASP A 20 -1.30 0.55 4.74
CA ASP A 20 -1.70 -0.87 4.66
C ASP A 20 -0.57 -1.78 4.13
N GLY A 21 0.65 -1.26 3.92
CA GLY A 21 1.82 -2.02 3.51
C GLY A 21 1.96 -2.24 1.99
N TYR A 22 1.14 -1.57 1.17
CA TYR A 22 1.16 -1.68 -0.29
C TYR A 22 2.13 -0.66 -0.91
N ILE A 23 3.44 -0.89 -0.73
CA ILE A 23 4.49 0.07 -1.06
C ILE A 23 4.59 0.31 -2.57
N GLU A 24 4.63 -0.76 -3.37
CA GLU A 24 4.79 -0.63 -4.83
C GLU A 24 3.52 -0.03 -5.47
N GLU A 25 2.33 -0.38 -4.97
CA GLU A 25 1.07 0.22 -5.41
C GLU A 25 1.00 1.72 -5.08
N ALA A 26 1.52 2.12 -3.92
CA ALA A 26 1.63 3.53 -3.55
C ALA A 26 2.58 4.28 -4.50
N ILE A 27 3.65 3.63 -4.96
CA ILE A 27 4.59 4.18 -5.94
C ILE A 27 3.93 4.29 -7.33
N ASP A 28 3.17 3.29 -7.74
CA ASP A 28 2.45 3.30 -9.02
C ASP A 28 1.43 4.45 -9.06
N VAL A 29 0.63 4.61 -7.99
CA VAL A 29 -0.32 5.74 -7.86
C VAL A 29 0.39 7.09 -7.88
N PHE A 30 1.53 7.21 -7.19
CA PHE A 30 2.34 8.43 -7.21
C PHE A 30 2.89 8.73 -8.60
N THR A 31 3.38 7.71 -9.31
CA THR A 31 3.95 7.83 -10.65
C THR A 31 2.88 8.29 -11.65
N GLU A 32 1.73 7.60 -11.68
CA GLU A 32 0.61 7.97 -12.55
C GLU A 32 0.13 9.41 -12.31
N LYS A 33 0.01 9.79 -11.03
CA LYS A 33 -0.36 11.14 -10.65
C LYS A 33 0.67 12.18 -11.12
N THR A 34 1.96 11.89 -10.91
CA THR A 34 3.06 12.81 -11.27
C THR A 34 3.19 12.97 -12.78
N GLU A 35 2.91 11.93 -13.57
CA GLU A 35 2.90 11.99 -15.04
C GLU A 35 1.74 12.84 -15.58
N LYS A 36 0.57 12.76 -14.96
CA LYS A 36 -0.60 13.60 -15.31
C LYS A 36 -0.41 15.07 -14.92
N LEU A 37 0.39 15.32 -13.89
CA LEU A 37 0.66 16.67 -13.39
C LEU A 37 1.94 17.21 -14.02
N THR A 38 1.83 18.28 -14.81
CA THR A 38 3.02 19.00 -15.31
C THR A 38 3.68 19.77 -14.18
N ILE A 39 4.55 19.08 -13.42
CA ILE A 39 5.26 19.69 -12.31
C ILE A 39 6.40 20.56 -12.84
N VAL A 40 6.26 21.86 -12.72
CA VAL A 40 7.32 22.80 -13.11
C VAL A 40 8.53 22.64 -12.20
N PRO A 41 9.76 22.78 -12.72
CA PRO A 41 10.99 22.56 -11.92
C PRO A 41 11.04 23.35 -10.62
N SER A 42 10.52 24.57 -10.60
CA SER A 42 10.47 25.43 -9.42
C SER A 42 9.53 24.90 -8.31
N ALA A 43 8.50 24.14 -8.65
CA ALA A 43 7.54 23.56 -7.70
C ALA A 43 7.92 22.15 -7.25
N LYS A 44 8.92 21.51 -7.86
CA LYS A 44 9.34 20.13 -7.59
C LYS A 44 9.63 19.91 -6.11
N ARG A 45 10.46 20.76 -5.51
CA ARG A 45 10.83 20.67 -4.10
C ARG A 45 9.58 20.73 -3.20
N THR A 46 8.75 21.75 -3.38
CA THR A 46 7.53 21.94 -2.59
C THR A 46 6.57 20.74 -2.72
N TYR A 47 6.44 20.20 -3.92
CA TYR A 47 5.61 19.03 -4.18
C TYR A 47 6.12 17.78 -3.45
N LEU A 48 7.41 17.48 -3.53
CA LEU A 48 8.04 16.35 -2.84
C LEU A 48 8.03 16.52 -1.31
N SER A 49 8.28 17.73 -0.79
CA SER A 49 8.16 18.00 0.64
C SER A 49 6.71 17.85 1.12
N SER A 50 5.72 18.20 0.31
CA SER A 50 4.31 17.98 0.66
C SER A 50 3.96 16.49 0.74
N LEU A 51 4.50 15.65 -0.15
CA LEU A 51 4.37 14.20 -0.07
C LEU A 51 5.01 13.66 1.22
N ASN A 52 6.26 14.04 1.48
CA ASN A 52 7.00 13.62 2.67
C ASN A 52 6.25 13.94 3.97
N LEU A 53 5.79 15.17 4.11
CA LEU A 53 5.03 15.62 5.29
C LEU A 53 3.64 14.95 5.39
N ALA A 54 2.97 14.73 4.26
CA ALA A 54 1.68 14.05 4.26
C ALA A 54 1.80 12.62 4.80
N ILE A 55 2.81 11.86 4.35
CA ILE A 55 3.05 10.49 4.82
C ILE A 55 3.44 10.51 6.30
N TYR A 56 4.38 11.38 6.70
CA TYR A 56 4.80 11.50 8.10
C TYR A 56 3.62 11.80 9.03
N ASN A 57 2.82 12.81 8.71
CA ASN A 57 1.68 13.21 9.53
C ASN A 57 0.60 12.13 9.57
N PHE A 58 0.36 11.45 8.45
CA PHE A 58 -0.62 10.38 8.39
C PHE A 58 -0.23 9.24 9.34
N ILE A 59 1.02 8.77 9.28
CA ILE A 59 1.53 7.71 10.17
C ILE A 59 1.50 8.17 11.63
N LEU A 60 1.94 9.40 11.92
CA LEU A 60 1.92 9.95 13.27
C LEU A 60 0.52 9.98 13.88
N VAL A 61 -0.49 10.37 13.10
CA VAL A 61 -1.88 10.48 13.57
C VAL A 61 -2.56 9.11 13.70
N MET A 62 -2.34 8.23 12.72
CA MET A 62 -3.03 6.94 12.67
C MET A 62 -2.43 5.89 13.60
N GLU A 63 -1.10 5.87 13.75
CA GLU A 63 -0.39 4.86 14.54
C GLU A 63 0.25 5.41 15.82
N HIS A 64 0.25 6.72 16.00
CA HIS A 64 0.95 7.39 17.11
C HIS A 64 2.46 7.13 17.13
N ILE A 65 3.05 6.79 15.97
CA ILE A 65 4.48 6.54 15.78
C ILE A 65 5.11 7.75 15.11
N SER A 66 6.21 8.23 15.67
CA SER A 66 6.98 9.34 15.10
C SER A 66 8.15 8.81 14.27
N LEU A 67 8.03 8.86 12.95
CA LEU A 67 9.12 8.58 12.02
C LEU A 67 9.90 9.87 11.67
N HIS A 68 10.21 10.68 12.70
CA HIS A 68 10.86 11.98 12.53
C HIS A 68 12.19 11.88 11.79
N LYS A 69 13.00 10.87 12.10
CA LYS A 69 14.29 10.66 11.44
C LYS A 69 14.10 10.40 9.94
N CYS A 70 13.20 9.48 9.56
CA CYS A 70 12.89 9.20 8.16
C CYS A 70 12.41 10.47 7.43
N CYS A 71 11.54 11.25 8.07
CA CYS A 71 11.08 12.53 7.52
C CYS A 71 12.23 13.51 7.26
N MET A 72 13.18 13.65 8.18
CA MET A 72 14.33 14.55 8.04
C MET A 72 15.32 14.06 6.98
N ASP A 73 15.58 12.74 6.92
CA ASP A 73 16.46 12.13 5.91
C ASP A 73 15.86 12.32 4.50
N ASN A 74 14.54 12.18 4.35
CA ASN A 74 13.84 12.44 3.10
C ASN A 74 13.90 13.94 2.69
N GLU A 75 13.78 14.89 3.62
CA GLU A 75 13.96 16.30 3.30
C GLU A 75 15.40 16.60 2.81
N GLN A 76 16.39 15.94 3.40
CA GLN A 76 17.77 16.02 2.92
C GLN A 76 17.91 15.43 1.51
N LEU A 77 17.28 14.26 1.24
CA LEU A 77 17.26 13.65 -0.09
C LEU A 77 16.68 14.60 -1.15
N ILE A 78 15.54 15.24 -0.85
CA ILE A 78 14.88 16.21 -1.74
C ILE A 78 15.80 17.39 -2.07
N THR A 79 16.56 17.87 -1.10
CA THR A 79 17.43 19.04 -1.27
C THR A 79 18.74 18.72 -1.99
N THR A 80 19.29 17.51 -1.83
CA THR A 80 20.60 17.13 -2.39
C THR A 80 20.49 16.55 -3.80
N HIS A 81 19.40 15.88 -4.15
CA HIS A 81 19.24 15.19 -5.44
C HIS A 81 18.37 15.97 -6.44
N THR A 82 18.64 17.24 -6.62
CA THR A 82 17.87 18.14 -7.51
C THR A 82 17.84 17.70 -8.98
N ALA A 83 18.88 16.99 -9.44
CA ALA A 83 18.97 16.48 -10.82
C ALA A 83 18.13 15.22 -11.10
N LYS A 84 17.76 14.42 -10.08
CA LYS A 84 16.89 13.26 -10.25
C LYS A 84 15.47 13.68 -10.65
N SER A 85 14.74 12.81 -11.36
CA SER A 85 13.34 13.06 -11.68
C SER A 85 12.45 13.12 -10.42
N THR A 86 11.32 13.80 -10.51
CA THR A 86 10.33 13.87 -9.41
C THR A 86 9.82 12.49 -9.03
N VAL A 87 9.57 11.63 -10.02
CA VAL A 87 9.10 10.25 -9.84
C VAL A 87 10.11 9.42 -9.04
N LEU A 88 11.39 9.48 -9.39
CA LEU A 88 12.42 8.70 -8.69
C LEU A 88 12.58 9.13 -7.23
N ILE A 89 12.59 10.42 -6.95
CA ILE A 89 12.71 10.90 -5.56
C ILE A 89 11.46 10.56 -4.76
N GLY A 90 10.27 10.70 -5.35
CA GLY A 90 9.02 10.34 -4.67
C GLY A 90 8.93 8.85 -4.37
N ALA A 91 9.37 7.98 -5.30
CA ALA A 91 9.47 6.55 -5.06
C ALA A 91 10.45 6.22 -3.93
N ASP A 92 11.62 6.89 -3.89
CA ASP A 92 12.61 6.71 -2.81
C ASP A 92 12.01 7.12 -1.44
N ILE A 93 11.25 8.22 -1.38
CA ILE A 93 10.55 8.68 -0.17
C ILE A 93 9.52 7.63 0.29
N ILE A 94 8.68 7.13 -0.62
CA ILE A 94 7.64 6.14 -0.31
C ILE A 94 8.29 4.84 0.19
N ARG A 95 9.37 4.36 -0.45
CA ARG A 95 10.11 3.18 -0.01
C ARG A 95 10.78 3.38 1.34
N ALA A 96 11.34 4.55 1.61
CA ALA A 96 11.96 4.86 2.91
C ALA A 96 10.94 4.71 4.04
N TYR A 97 9.76 5.32 3.90
CA TYR A 97 8.69 5.14 4.88
C TYR A 97 8.18 3.70 4.94
N GLY A 98 8.05 3.02 3.80
CA GLY A 98 7.66 1.62 3.76
C GLY A 98 8.65 0.69 4.47
N SER A 99 9.94 0.97 4.37
CA SER A 99 11.00 0.22 5.05
C SER A 99 11.05 0.51 6.55
N ASP A 100 10.86 1.77 6.93
CA ASP A 100 10.84 2.20 8.33
C ASP A 100 9.48 1.93 8.99
N SER A 101 8.42 1.85 8.20
CA SER A 101 7.09 1.49 8.67
C SER A 101 6.91 -0.03 8.84
N ASN A 102 7.90 -0.70 9.39
CA ASN A 102 7.73 -2.00 10.05
C ASN A 102 6.67 -1.93 11.18
N TYR A 103 6.01 -0.78 11.36
CA TYR A 103 5.04 -0.54 12.42
C TYR A 103 3.80 -1.46 12.31
N LEU A 104 3.35 -1.79 11.10
CA LEU A 104 2.27 -2.78 10.92
C LEU A 104 2.70 -4.17 11.39
N ILE A 105 4.00 -4.45 11.29
CA ILE A 105 4.62 -5.69 11.71
C ILE A 105 4.94 -5.62 13.21
N GLU A 106 5.28 -4.45 13.73
CA GLU A 106 5.55 -4.23 15.17
C GLU A 106 4.32 -4.40 16.06
N LYS A 107 3.11 -4.33 15.49
CA LYS A 107 1.86 -4.70 16.18
C LYS A 107 1.91 -6.11 16.79
N TYR A 108 2.67 -7.01 16.19
CA TYR A 108 2.82 -8.37 16.67
C TYR A 108 4.17 -8.52 17.39
N GLU A 109 4.17 -9.06 18.62
CA GLU A 109 5.41 -9.29 19.36
C GLU A 109 6.22 -10.46 18.80
N ASN A 110 5.53 -11.47 18.25
CA ASN A 110 6.17 -12.69 17.76
C ASN A 110 6.90 -12.45 16.42
N PRO A 111 8.25 -12.68 16.37
CA PRO A 111 9.06 -12.39 15.19
C PRO A 111 8.67 -13.24 13.97
N HIS A 112 8.19 -14.46 14.18
CA HIS A 112 7.75 -15.32 13.08
C HIS A 112 6.44 -14.83 12.46
N ILE A 113 5.53 -14.27 13.28
CA ILE A 113 4.31 -13.63 12.75
C ILE A 113 4.67 -12.34 12.01
N LYS A 114 5.60 -11.55 12.53
CA LYS A 114 6.11 -10.38 11.82
C LYS A 114 6.63 -10.74 10.43
N ALA A 115 7.50 -11.75 10.35
CA ALA A 115 8.05 -12.22 9.08
C ALA A 115 6.98 -12.78 8.13
N ALA A 116 6.01 -13.55 8.66
CA ALA A 116 4.91 -14.09 7.88
C ALA A 116 4.03 -12.99 7.26
N ILE A 117 3.68 -11.99 8.05
CA ILE A 117 2.85 -10.86 7.61
C ILE A 117 3.60 -10.00 6.60
N ALA A 118 4.88 -9.68 6.85
CA ALA A 118 5.72 -8.97 5.90
C ALA A 118 5.79 -9.68 4.54
N TYR A 119 5.99 -11.00 4.57
CA TYR A 119 6.02 -11.81 3.36
C TYR A 119 4.67 -11.80 2.62
N ILE A 120 3.55 -11.96 3.33
CA ILE A 120 2.20 -11.93 2.74
C ILE A 120 1.97 -10.59 2.04
N HIS A 121 2.27 -9.47 2.70
CA HIS A 121 2.03 -8.14 2.14
C HIS A 121 2.88 -7.87 0.89
N GLY A 122 4.11 -8.34 0.85
CA GLY A 122 4.97 -8.19 -0.32
C GLY A 122 4.64 -9.13 -1.50
N HIS A 123 3.70 -10.10 -1.31
CA HIS A 123 3.45 -11.17 -2.29
C HIS A 123 1.95 -11.42 -2.51
N LEU A 124 1.08 -10.40 -2.30
CA LEU A 124 -0.37 -10.56 -2.44
C LEU A 124 -0.82 -10.96 -3.83
N ASN A 125 -0.07 -10.58 -4.86
CA ASN A 125 -0.28 -10.98 -6.25
C ASN A 125 0.15 -12.42 -6.56
N ASP A 126 0.98 -13.02 -5.70
CA ASP A 126 1.52 -14.35 -5.89
C ASP A 126 0.63 -15.46 -5.32
N THR A 127 1.00 -16.71 -5.61
CA THR A 127 0.36 -17.87 -4.99
C THR A 127 0.84 -18.03 -3.55
N LEU A 128 0.06 -17.50 -2.61
CA LEU A 128 0.32 -17.62 -1.18
C LEU A 128 -0.29 -18.91 -0.62
N ASN A 129 0.52 -19.71 0.05
CA ASN A 129 0.11 -20.89 0.81
C ASN A 129 0.92 -20.99 2.11
N LEU A 130 0.47 -21.90 3.00
CA LEU A 130 1.15 -22.08 4.29
C LEU A 130 2.60 -22.53 4.16
N ASP A 131 2.95 -23.28 3.12
CA ASP A 131 4.32 -23.79 2.93
C ASP A 131 5.27 -22.66 2.54
N THR A 132 4.88 -21.80 1.60
CA THR A 132 5.70 -20.64 1.19
C THR A 132 5.88 -19.65 2.33
N VAL A 133 4.83 -19.34 3.06
CA VAL A 133 4.89 -18.37 4.16
C VAL A 133 5.61 -18.94 5.40
N SER A 134 5.44 -20.22 5.71
CA SER A 134 6.16 -20.85 6.84
C SER A 134 7.67 -20.90 6.59
N THR A 135 8.06 -21.16 5.34
CA THR A 135 9.48 -21.08 4.94
C THR A 135 10.03 -19.66 5.12
N ALA A 136 9.30 -18.65 4.67
CA ALA A 136 9.71 -17.25 4.82
C ALA A 136 9.73 -16.79 6.29
N ALA A 137 8.86 -17.37 7.12
CA ALA A 137 8.79 -17.09 8.56
C ALA A 137 9.74 -17.95 9.40
N PHE A 138 10.50 -18.87 8.78
CA PHE A 138 11.44 -19.78 9.45
C PHE A 138 10.80 -20.64 10.55
N ILE A 139 9.58 -21.14 10.32
CA ILE A 139 8.87 -22.03 11.25
C ILE A 139 8.14 -23.15 10.50
N ASP A 140 7.72 -24.18 11.26
CA ASP A 140 6.91 -25.26 10.73
C ASP A 140 5.51 -24.79 10.34
N ARG A 141 4.95 -25.36 9.27
CA ARG A 141 3.64 -25.06 8.73
C ARG A 141 2.50 -25.22 9.75
N VAL A 142 2.52 -26.27 10.55
CA VAL A 142 1.47 -26.55 11.54
C VAL A 142 1.54 -25.51 12.66
N TYR A 143 2.76 -25.20 13.09
CA TYR A 143 2.99 -24.18 14.10
C TYR A 143 2.59 -22.78 13.59
N LEU A 144 2.92 -22.42 12.33
CA LEU A 144 2.46 -21.18 11.73
C LEU A 144 0.92 -21.07 11.76
N CYS A 145 0.22 -22.14 11.37
CA CYS A 145 -1.24 -22.13 11.34
C CYS A 145 -1.87 -21.84 12.72
N GLN A 146 -1.33 -22.48 13.77
CA GLN A 146 -1.79 -22.27 15.14
C GLN A 146 -1.44 -20.87 15.67
N LEU A 147 -0.20 -20.45 15.46
CA LEU A 147 0.33 -19.17 15.89
C LEU A 147 -0.42 -18.02 15.18
N PHE A 148 -0.69 -18.16 13.89
CA PHE A 148 -1.41 -17.16 13.12
C PHE A 148 -2.82 -16.93 13.66
N LYS A 149 -3.56 -18.00 13.95
CA LYS A 149 -4.89 -17.90 14.57
C LYS A 149 -4.84 -17.27 15.98
N LYS A 150 -3.81 -17.60 16.75
CA LYS A 150 -3.62 -17.09 18.11
C LYS A 150 -3.28 -15.59 18.12
N GLU A 151 -2.30 -15.18 17.31
CA GLU A 151 -1.75 -13.82 17.32
C GLU A 151 -2.55 -12.83 16.45
N VAL A 152 -3.04 -13.30 15.28
CA VAL A 152 -3.78 -12.46 14.32
C VAL A 152 -5.30 -12.51 14.57
N GLY A 153 -5.78 -13.53 15.27
CA GLY A 153 -7.20 -13.71 15.62
C GLY A 153 -8.07 -14.35 14.55
N ILE A 154 -7.59 -14.45 13.30
CA ILE A 154 -8.28 -15.09 12.18
C ILE A 154 -7.38 -16.13 11.53
N ASN A 155 -7.95 -17.04 10.74
CA ASN A 155 -7.14 -18.04 10.04
C ASN A 155 -6.36 -17.42 8.86
N PHE A 156 -5.28 -18.09 8.47
CA PHE A 156 -4.35 -17.68 7.42
C PHE A 156 -5.05 -17.32 6.09
N ASN A 157 -5.93 -18.19 5.60
CA ASN A 157 -6.62 -17.95 4.33
C ASN A 157 -7.59 -16.76 4.41
N SER A 158 -8.27 -16.59 5.54
CA SER A 158 -9.15 -15.45 5.78
C SER A 158 -8.37 -14.13 5.84
N TYR A 159 -7.16 -14.16 6.39
CA TYR A 159 -6.28 -13.00 6.40
C TYR A 159 -5.87 -12.60 4.98
N ILE A 160 -5.33 -13.53 4.19
CA ILE A 160 -4.95 -13.27 2.80
C ILE A 160 -6.16 -12.74 1.99
N LEU A 161 -7.32 -13.40 2.13
CA LEU A 161 -8.53 -12.93 1.47
C LEU A 161 -8.86 -11.48 1.86
N SER A 162 -8.82 -11.17 3.15
CA SER A 162 -9.12 -9.80 3.63
C SER A 162 -8.14 -8.77 3.09
N GLN A 163 -6.85 -9.07 3.05
CA GLN A 163 -5.84 -8.15 2.51
C GLN A 163 -6.02 -7.93 1.00
N ARG A 164 -6.25 -9.01 0.24
CA ARG A 164 -6.55 -8.92 -1.20
C ARG A 164 -7.81 -8.11 -1.50
N MET A 165 -8.86 -8.28 -0.70
CA MET A 165 -10.10 -7.54 -0.87
C MET A 165 -9.93 -6.05 -0.52
N LYS A 166 -9.19 -5.74 0.54
CA LYS A 166 -8.88 -4.34 0.90
C LYS A 166 -8.06 -3.65 -0.21
N LEU A 167 -7.03 -4.31 -0.74
CA LEU A 167 -6.25 -3.80 -1.86
C LEU A 167 -7.14 -3.56 -3.08
N ALA A 168 -7.97 -4.56 -3.44
CA ALA A 168 -8.88 -4.45 -4.58
C ALA A 168 -9.87 -3.28 -4.43
N ASP A 169 -10.46 -3.11 -3.24
CA ASP A 169 -11.40 -2.02 -2.94
C ASP A 169 -10.76 -0.65 -3.14
N LYS A 170 -9.52 -0.48 -2.64
CA LYS A 170 -8.75 0.75 -2.84
C LYS A 170 -8.45 1.01 -4.31
N LEU A 171 -7.93 0.02 -5.02
CA LEU A 171 -7.62 0.18 -6.45
C LEU A 171 -8.88 0.49 -7.28
N LEU A 172 -10.02 -0.12 -6.95
CA LEU A 172 -11.30 0.19 -7.58
C LEU A 172 -11.76 1.62 -7.27
N ALA A 173 -11.59 2.06 -6.03
CA ALA A 173 -12.02 3.36 -5.55
C ALA A 173 -11.10 4.52 -6.01
N GLU A 174 -9.82 4.27 -6.16
CA GLU A 174 -8.81 5.34 -6.26
C GLU A 174 -8.10 5.41 -7.61
N THR A 175 -8.31 4.41 -8.50
CA THR A 175 -7.63 4.34 -9.80
C THR A 175 -8.58 4.11 -10.97
N ALA A 176 -8.12 4.40 -12.18
CA ALA A 176 -8.82 4.07 -13.43
C ALA A 176 -8.42 2.69 -14.00
N LEU A 177 -7.68 1.86 -13.26
CA LEU A 177 -7.23 0.54 -13.69
C LEU A 177 -8.40 -0.37 -14.03
N SER A 178 -8.26 -1.24 -15.04
CA SER A 178 -9.32 -2.18 -15.40
C SER A 178 -9.57 -3.22 -14.30
N ILE A 179 -10.78 -3.77 -14.23
CA ILE A 179 -11.13 -4.80 -13.25
C ILE A 179 -10.27 -6.05 -13.47
N GLU A 180 -9.92 -6.35 -14.72
CA GLU A 180 -9.03 -7.45 -15.08
C GLU A 180 -7.63 -7.26 -14.48
N TYR A 181 -7.07 -6.07 -14.65
CA TYR A 181 -5.76 -5.72 -14.09
C TYR A 181 -5.77 -5.79 -12.56
N ILE A 182 -6.81 -5.22 -11.92
CA ILE A 182 -6.96 -5.26 -10.47
C ILE A 182 -7.08 -6.71 -9.96
N ALA A 183 -7.84 -7.56 -10.65
CA ALA A 183 -7.95 -8.96 -10.29
C ALA A 183 -6.60 -9.68 -10.31
N GLU A 184 -5.83 -9.51 -11.38
CA GLU A 184 -4.48 -10.08 -11.52
C GLU A 184 -3.54 -9.55 -10.42
N HIS A 185 -3.53 -8.24 -10.21
CA HIS A 185 -2.70 -7.58 -9.21
C HIS A 185 -3.03 -7.99 -7.78
N CYS A 186 -4.28 -8.35 -7.51
CA CYS A 186 -4.72 -8.92 -6.24
C CYS A 186 -4.57 -10.46 -6.16
N GLY A 187 -3.84 -11.09 -7.08
CA GLY A 187 -3.52 -12.52 -7.05
C GLY A 187 -4.66 -13.44 -7.47
N TYR A 188 -5.58 -12.97 -8.32
CA TYR A 188 -6.66 -13.78 -8.88
C TYR A 188 -6.37 -14.12 -10.35
N LYS A 189 -6.39 -15.42 -10.67
CA LYS A 189 -6.13 -15.90 -12.05
C LYS A 189 -7.21 -15.50 -13.06
N THR A 190 -8.45 -15.27 -12.60
CA THR A 190 -9.55 -14.90 -13.47
C THR A 190 -10.40 -13.77 -12.88
N PRO A 191 -10.77 -12.76 -13.68
CA PRO A 191 -11.63 -11.66 -13.25
C PRO A 191 -13.01 -12.12 -12.75
N SER A 192 -13.54 -13.20 -13.32
CA SER A 192 -14.83 -13.76 -12.91
C SER A 192 -14.80 -14.32 -11.49
N TYR A 193 -13.74 -15.06 -11.13
CA TYR A 193 -13.56 -15.56 -9.77
C TYR A 193 -13.30 -14.42 -8.77
N PHE A 194 -12.48 -13.46 -9.16
CA PHE A 194 -12.29 -12.22 -8.38
C PHE A 194 -13.62 -11.54 -8.07
N SER A 195 -14.43 -11.26 -9.11
CA SER A 195 -15.72 -10.59 -8.94
C SER A 195 -16.68 -11.35 -8.03
N THR A 196 -16.63 -12.68 -8.07
CA THR A 196 -17.42 -13.54 -7.17
C THR A 196 -16.93 -13.41 -5.72
N CYS A 197 -15.63 -13.47 -5.48
CA CYS A 197 -15.02 -13.29 -4.16
C CYS A 197 -15.28 -11.89 -3.60
N TYR A 198 -15.13 -10.87 -4.41
CA TYR A 198 -15.36 -9.47 -4.02
C TYR A 198 -16.82 -9.25 -3.63
N LYS A 199 -17.77 -9.70 -4.47
CA LYS A 199 -19.19 -9.61 -4.15
C LYS A 199 -19.56 -10.38 -2.88
N LYS A 200 -18.96 -11.55 -2.65
CA LYS A 200 -19.18 -12.32 -1.42
C LYS A 200 -18.65 -11.58 -0.19
N TYR A 201 -17.56 -10.84 -0.32
CA TYR A 201 -16.91 -10.15 0.78
C TYR A 201 -17.59 -8.81 1.12
N TYR A 202 -17.89 -7.98 0.11
CA TYR A 202 -18.45 -6.64 0.28
C TYR A 202 -19.95 -6.52 -0.01
N GLY A 203 -20.59 -7.55 -0.55
CA GLY A 203 -22.01 -7.54 -0.92
C GLY A 203 -22.33 -6.89 -2.27
N ILE A 204 -21.39 -6.17 -2.88
CA ILE A 204 -21.53 -5.44 -4.14
C ILE A 204 -20.50 -5.93 -5.17
N LYS A 205 -20.75 -5.70 -6.47
CA LYS A 205 -19.80 -6.08 -7.52
C LYS A 205 -18.70 -5.01 -7.66
N PRO A 206 -17.48 -5.40 -8.13
CA PRO A 206 -16.43 -4.44 -8.46
C PRO A 206 -16.86 -3.38 -9.46
N SER A 207 -17.70 -3.75 -10.46
CA SER A 207 -18.27 -2.84 -11.45
C SER A 207 -19.15 -1.75 -10.84
N ASP A 208 -19.88 -2.09 -9.77
CA ASP A 208 -20.83 -1.18 -9.14
C ASP A 208 -20.07 -0.10 -8.34
N VAL A 209 -18.94 -0.46 -7.70
CA VAL A 209 -18.02 0.50 -7.05
C VAL A 209 -17.51 1.52 -8.07
N ARG A 210 -17.10 1.06 -9.26
CA ARG A 210 -16.56 1.90 -10.32
C ARG A 210 -17.61 2.87 -10.89
N SER A 211 -18.86 2.43 -11.06
CA SER A 211 -19.93 3.25 -11.59
C SER A 211 -20.35 4.40 -10.68
N THR A 212 -20.16 4.25 -9.37
CA THR A 212 -20.49 5.30 -8.39
C THR A 212 -19.52 6.48 -8.39
N GLN A 213 -18.36 6.34 -9.05
CA GLN A 213 -17.32 7.36 -9.15
C GLN A 213 -17.38 8.17 -10.47
N SER A 214 -18.21 7.75 -11.41
CA SER A 214 -18.34 8.41 -12.73
C SER A 214 -19.43 9.50 -12.74
N VAL A 215 -19.88 9.98 -11.56
CA VAL A 215 -20.89 11.05 -11.42
C VAL A 215 -20.24 12.33 -10.83
#